data_f5e3d8ee8ffeac4e4e76dabff86f8302
#
_entry.id   f5e3d8ee8ffeac4e4e76dabff86f8302
#
_cell.length_a   1.000
_cell.length_b   1.000
_cell.length_c   1.000
_cell.angle_alpha   90.00
_cell.angle_beta   90.00
_cell.angle_gamma   90.00
#
_symmetry.space_group_name_H-M   'P 1'
#
loop_
_entity.id
_entity.type
_entity.pdbx_description
1 polymer ?
#
loop_
_entity_poly.entity_id
_entity_poly.type
_entity_poly.pdbx_seq_one_letter_code
_entity_poly.pdbx_strand_id
1 'polypeptide(L)'
;MTKLLNLKENDIPKLPRHAKLRFDEARKKWIINAPERVFELDEIAAEVMQLIDGKSSIISIVDILVKKFKGASKDIVKKDVLSMLQPLAEKGFIII
;
A
#
# COMPACT_ATOMS: atom_id res chain seq x y z
N MET A 1 10.44 13.82 19.47
CA MET A 1 10.41 12.87 18.36
C MET A 1 8.98 12.45 18.06
N THR A 2 8.64 12.45 16.80
CA THR A 2 7.31 12.05 16.40
C THR A 2 7.14 10.55 16.48
N LYS A 3 6.09 10.12 17.15
CA LYS A 3 5.77 8.72 17.22
C LYS A 3 4.97 8.35 15.97
N LEU A 4 5.43 7.32 15.27
CA LEU A 4 4.76 6.88 14.07
C LEU A 4 3.51 6.07 14.42
N LEU A 5 2.47 6.24 13.60
CA LEU A 5 1.26 5.47 13.77
C LEU A 5 1.47 4.06 13.26
N ASN A 6 1.00 3.09 14.03
CA ASN A 6 0.92 1.72 13.55
C ASN A 6 -0.38 1.57 12.79
N LEU A 7 -0.27 1.09 11.57
CA LEU A 7 -1.46 0.89 10.73
C LEU A 7 -2.30 -0.25 11.28
N LYS A 8 -3.61 -0.06 11.21
CA LYS A 8 -4.59 -1.04 11.69
C LYS A 8 -5.57 -1.37 10.59
N GLU A 9 -6.24 -2.50 10.71
CA GLU A 9 -7.14 -2.98 9.66
C GLU A 9 -8.28 -2.03 9.32
N ASN A 10 -8.69 -1.20 10.27
CA ASN A 10 -9.77 -0.25 10.04
C ASN A 10 -9.30 1.09 9.48
N ASP A 11 -8.01 1.28 9.38
CA ASP A 11 -7.48 2.53 8.82
C ASP A 11 -7.75 2.58 7.34
N ILE A 12 -7.97 3.79 6.84
CA ILE A 12 -8.20 4.04 5.42
C ILE A 12 -6.95 4.71 4.86
N PRO A 13 -6.08 3.92 4.20
CA PRO A 13 -4.84 4.49 3.68
C PRO A 13 -5.07 5.28 2.41
N LYS A 14 -4.22 6.26 2.19
CA LYS A 14 -4.25 7.02 0.94
C LYS A 14 -2.86 7.56 0.65
N LEU A 15 -2.61 7.88 -0.61
CA LEU A 15 -1.37 8.54 -0.99
C LEU A 15 -1.47 10.02 -0.63
N PRO A 16 -0.39 10.61 -0.10
CA PRO A 16 -0.38 12.04 0.14
C PRO A 16 -0.38 12.79 -1.19
N ARG A 17 -0.72 14.08 -1.12
CA ARG A 17 -0.87 14.91 -2.30
C ARG A 17 0.38 14.93 -3.20
N HIS A 18 1.56 14.83 -2.60
CA HIS A 18 2.81 14.94 -3.34
C HIS A 18 3.30 13.62 -3.93
N ALA A 19 2.61 12.51 -3.66
CA ALA A 19 3.02 11.19 -4.14
C ALA A 19 1.98 10.63 -5.09
N LYS A 20 2.45 10.01 -6.17
CA LYS A 20 1.55 9.43 -7.16
C LYS A 20 1.99 8.03 -7.53
N LEU A 21 1.01 7.15 -7.67
CA LEU A 21 1.26 5.80 -8.15
C LEU A 21 1.22 5.84 -9.68
N ARG A 22 2.26 5.29 -10.31
CA ARG A 22 2.30 5.23 -11.76
C ARG A 22 3.11 4.03 -12.23
N PHE A 23 2.83 3.59 -13.45
CA PHE A 23 3.59 2.52 -14.06
C PHE A 23 4.76 3.11 -14.85
N ASP A 24 5.98 2.67 -14.54
CA ASP A 24 7.17 3.13 -15.22
C ASP A 24 7.46 2.20 -16.40
N GLU A 25 7.25 2.69 -17.62
CA GLU A 25 7.42 1.89 -18.82
C GLU A 25 8.86 1.44 -19.03
N ALA A 26 9.81 2.28 -18.68
CA ALA A 26 11.22 1.95 -18.87
C ALA A 26 11.66 0.82 -17.96
N ARG A 27 11.17 0.83 -16.72
CA ARG A 27 11.51 -0.19 -15.72
C ARG A 27 10.57 -1.37 -15.74
N LYS A 28 9.39 -1.22 -16.39
CA LYS A 28 8.33 -2.21 -16.37
C LYS A 28 7.88 -2.53 -14.95
N LYS A 29 7.78 -1.50 -14.13
CA LYS A 29 7.39 -1.64 -12.72
C LYS A 29 6.47 -0.51 -12.30
N TRP A 30 5.63 -0.79 -11.33
CA TRP A 30 4.88 0.25 -10.65
C TRP A 30 5.79 0.98 -9.67
N ILE A 31 5.63 2.29 -9.61
CA ILE A 31 6.43 3.12 -8.71
C ILE A 31 5.52 4.11 -7.98
N ILE A 32 5.99 4.54 -6.82
CA ILE A 32 5.42 5.71 -6.16
C ILE A 32 6.34 6.88 -6.51
N ASN A 33 5.83 7.84 -7.24
CA ASN A 33 6.60 8.99 -7.69
C ASN A 33 6.31 10.18 -6.79
N ALA A 34 7.34 10.71 -6.15
CA ALA A 34 7.24 11.88 -5.29
C ALA A 34 8.41 12.80 -5.59
N PRO A 35 8.32 14.09 -5.23
CA PRO A 35 9.42 15.01 -5.48
C PRO A 35 10.71 14.47 -4.88
N GLU A 36 11.77 14.47 -5.68
CA GLU A 36 13.11 14.03 -5.29
C GLU A 36 13.23 12.57 -4.90
N ARG A 37 12.15 11.79 -5.04
CA ARG A 37 12.17 10.37 -4.64
C ARG A 37 11.29 9.54 -5.54
N VAL A 38 11.78 8.34 -5.84
CA VAL A 38 11.02 7.32 -6.56
C VAL A 38 11.15 6.02 -5.76
N PHE A 39 10.03 5.39 -5.47
CA PHE A 39 10.01 4.14 -4.75
C PHE A 39 9.46 3.04 -5.63
N GLU A 40 10.30 2.04 -5.93
CA GLU A 40 9.87 0.91 -6.76
C GLU A 40 9.09 -0.10 -5.96
N LEU A 41 8.03 -0.64 -6.57
CA LEU A 41 7.16 -1.61 -5.92
C LEU A 41 7.34 -2.98 -6.57
N ASP A 42 7.32 -4.02 -5.73
CA ASP A 42 7.25 -5.38 -6.27
C ASP A 42 5.80 -5.68 -6.68
N GLU A 43 5.57 -6.87 -7.23
CA GLU A 43 4.25 -7.22 -7.75
C GLU A 43 3.17 -7.18 -6.68
N ILE A 44 3.47 -7.68 -5.49
CA ILE A 44 2.48 -7.72 -4.41
C ILE A 44 2.17 -6.31 -3.92
N ALA A 45 3.21 -5.51 -3.71
CA ALA A 45 3.02 -4.13 -3.28
C ALA A 45 2.24 -3.33 -4.32
N ALA A 46 2.51 -3.56 -5.60
CA ALA A 46 1.79 -2.89 -6.67
C ALA A 46 0.30 -3.24 -6.66
N GLU A 47 -0.02 -4.51 -6.41
CA GLU A 47 -1.42 -4.93 -6.31
C GLU A 47 -2.13 -4.22 -5.18
N VAL A 48 -1.48 -4.14 -4.02
CA VAL A 48 -2.06 -3.47 -2.86
C VAL A 48 -2.24 -1.99 -3.13
N MET A 49 -1.21 -1.33 -3.66
CA MET A 49 -1.25 0.11 -3.89
C MET A 49 -2.32 0.52 -4.89
N GLN A 50 -2.59 -0.33 -5.89
CA GLN A 50 -3.64 -0.03 -6.86
C GLN A 50 -5.04 -0.06 -6.24
N LEU A 51 -5.21 -0.68 -5.09
CA LEU A 51 -6.48 -0.73 -4.39
C LEU A 51 -6.64 0.39 -3.38
N ILE A 52 -5.59 1.18 -3.15
CA ILE A 52 -5.66 2.32 -2.23
C ILE A 52 -6.29 3.49 -2.95
N ASP A 53 -7.50 3.82 -2.55
CA ASP A 53 -8.29 4.88 -3.19
C ASP A 53 -8.68 6.01 -2.23
N GLY A 54 -8.19 5.96 -1.00
CA GLY A 54 -8.55 6.96 -0.01
C GLY A 54 -9.92 6.76 0.62
N LYS A 55 -10.60 5.68 0.24
CA LYS A 55 -11.95 5.37 0.75
C LYS A 55 -12.05 3.98 1.34
N SER A 56 -11.24 3.05 0.85
CA SER A 56 -11.27 1.67 1.31
C SER A 56 -10.36 1.48 2.50
N SER A 57 -10.86 0.77 3.51
CA SER A 57 -10.03 0.41 4.66
C SER A 57 -9.07 -0.70 4.29
N ILE A 58 -8.05 -0.89 5.13
CA ILE A 58 -7.08 -1.97 4.91
C ILE A 58 -7.78 -3.33 4.90
N ILE A 59 -8.75 -3.55 5.80
CA ILE A 59 -9.46 -4.83 5.82
C ILE A 59 -10.28 -5.05 4.54
N SER A 60 -10.83 -3.99 3.96
CA SER A 60 -11.54 -4.10 2.69
C SER A 60 -10.59 -4.49 1.56
N ILE A 61 -9.39 -3.93 1.56
CA ILE A 61 -8.36 -4.27 0.58
C ILE A 61 -7.96 -5.74 0.76
N VAL A 62 -7.79 -6.17 2.01
CA VAL A 62 -7.48 -7.57 2.31
C VAL A 62 -8.55 -8.50 1.77
N ASP A 63 -9.83 -8.15 1.94
CA ASP A 63 -10.93 -8.96 1.45
C ASP A 63 -10.88 -9.12 -0.08
N ILE A 64 -10.55 -8.03 -0.78
CA ILE A 64 -10.42 -8.09 -2.24
C ILE A 64 -9.28 -9.01 -2.64
N LEU A 65 -8.14 -8.90 -1.96
CA LEU A 65 -6.97 -9.72 -2.27
C LEU A 65 -7.22 -11.19 -1.98
N VAL A 66 -7.93 -11.50 -0.88
CA VAL A 66 -8.24 -12.89 -0.55
C VAL A 66 -9.11 -13.51 -1.63
N LYS A 67 -10.04 -12.75 -2.20
CA LYS A 67 -10.88 -13.24 -3.29
C LYS A 67 -10.07 -13.43 -4.57
N LYS A 68 -9.11 -12.55 -4.81
CA LYS A 68 -8.28 -12.61 -6.02
C LYS A 68 -7.27 -13.74 -5.96
N PHE A 69 -6.68 -13.96 -4.81
CA PHE A 69 -5.65 -15.02 -4.63
C PHE A 69 -6.26 -16.15 -3.83
N LYS A 70 -6.91 -17.05 -4.54
CA LYS A 70 -7.61 -18.19 -3.92
C LYS A 70 -6.65 -19.07 -3.14
N GLY A 71 -7.11 -19.55 -2.00
CA GLY A 71 -6.31 -20.40 -1.14
C GLY A 71 -5.47 -19.64 -0.10
N ALA A 72 -5.46 -18.31 -0.17
CA ALA A 72 -4.74 -17.52 0.80
C ALA A 72 -5.57 -17.35 2.07
N SER A 73 -4.90 -17.44 3.22
CA SER A 73 -5.53 -17.19 4.51
C SER A 73 -5.73 -15.68 4.70
N LYS A 74 -6.92 -15.29 5.13
CA LYS A 74 -7.21 -13.89 5.38
C LYS A 74 -6.25 -13.29 6.41
N ASP A 75 -5.94 -14.03 7.47
CA ASP A 75 -5.04 -13.55 8.52
C ASP A 75 -3.64 -13.32 7.98
N ILE A 76 -3.15 -14.22 7.13
CA ILE A 76 -1.83 -14.08 6.54
C ILE A 76 -1.80 -12.88 5.58
N VAL A 77 -2.81 -12.75 4.74
CA VAL A 77 -2.88 -11.63 3.78
C VAL A 77 -2.96 -10.31 4.54
N LYS A 78 -3.76 -10.25 5.60
CA LYS A 78 -3.87 -9.04 6.41
C LYS A 78 -2.52 -8.66 7.01
N LYS A 79 -1.83 -9.63 7.56
CA LYS A 79 -0.51 -9.40 8.15
C LYS A 79 0.48 -8.92 7.11
N ASP A 80 0.45 -9.53 5.93
CA ASP A 80 1.36 -9.14 4.84
C ASP A 80 1.07 -7.73 4.36
N VAL A 81 -0.21 -7.36 4.20
CA VAL A 81 -0.58 -6.03 3.77
C VAL A 81 -0.14 -4.98 4.78
N LEU A 82 -0.40 -5.23 6.07
CA LEU A 82 0.03 -4.30 7.11
C LEU A 82 1.56 -4.17 7.14
N SER A 83 2.26 -5.29 7.03
CA SER A 83 3.73 -5.27 7.02
C SER A 83 4.29 -4.54 5.81
N MET A 84 3.60 -4.62 4.69
CA MET A 84 4.04 -3.94 3.47
C MET A 84 3.76 -2.44 3.54
N LEU A 85 2.60 -2.04 4.06
CA LEU A 85 2.21 -0.63 4.12
C LEU A 85 2.90 0.15 5.23
N GLN A 86 3.25 -0.51 6.34
CA GLN A 86 3.85 0.17 7.48
C GLN A 86 5.13 0.93 7.12
N PRO A 87 6.11 0.31 6.42
CA PRO A 87 7.32 1.06 6.03
C PRO A 87 7.01 2.23 5.10
N LEU A 88 6.01 2.09 4.24
CA LEU A 88 5.61 3.18 3.35
C LEU A 88 5.01 4.34 4.13
N ALA A 89 4.23 4.03 5.17
CA ALA A 89 3.68 5.05 6.05
C ALA A 89 4.80 5.77 6.80
N GLU A 90 5.79 5.01 7.26
CA GLU A 90 6.94 5.60 7.97
C GLU A 90 7.75 6.51 7.07
N LYS A 91 7.79 6.24 5.79
CA LYS A 91 8.50 7.07 4.82
C LYS A 91 7.66 8.23 4.29
N GLY A 92 6.41 8.31 4.71
CA GLY A 92 5.53 9.37 4.28
C GLY A 92 4.84 9.15 2.93
N PHE A 93 4.87 7.92 2.41
CA PHE A 93 4.18 7.59 1.16
C PHE A 93 2.74 7.15 1.37
N ILE A 94 2.35 6.88 2.61
CA ILE A 94 0.98 6.51 2.97
C ILE A 94 0.56 7.37 4.15
N ILE A 95 -0.64 7.92 4.07
CA ILE A 95 -1.25 8.66 5.17
C ILE A 95 -2.63 8.07 5.45
N ILE A 96 -3.19 8.41 6.61
CA ILE A 96 -4.52 7.93 6.99
C ILE A 96 -5.37 9.09 7.50
#